data_37aa631ef019990d9e4e41a80a59f37d
#
_entry.id   37aa631ef019990d9e4e41a80a59f37d
#
_cell.length_a   1.000
_cell.length_b   1.000
_cell.length_c   1.000
_cell.angle_alpha   90.00
_cell.angle_beta   90.00
_cell.angle_gamma   90.00
#
_symmetry.space_group_name_H-M   'P 1'
#
loop_
_entity.id
_entity.type
_entity.pdbx_description
1 polymer ?
#
loop_
_entity_poly.entity_id
_entity_poly.type
_entity_poly.pdbx_seq_one_letter_code
_entity_poly.pdbx_strand_id
1 'polypeptide(L)'
;MPRLNLNGSSAIVTGGASGIGEACARQLADLGARVVIADLNEDLGTSVAKEIGGLFVKCDVSSEEDGAAAVAAASEMGPLRVLVNSAGLGWAGRTIDRNNEPMEQKHFDFVIKVNLLGSFNMLRLSAAAMAKTEPITEDGQRGAIV
;
A
#
# COMPACT_ATOMS: atom_id res chain seq x y z
N MET A 1 -10.85 -25.10 -6.67
CA MET A 1 -11.22 -23.66 -6.66
C MET A 1 -10.66 -23.01 -7.92
N PRO A 2 -11.42 -22.19 -8.64
CA PRO A 2 -10.87 -21.43 -9.75
C PRO A 2 -9.72 -20.54 -9.21
N ARG A 3 -8.60 -20.49 -9.94
CA ARG A 3 -7.49 -19.61 -9.60
C ARG A 3 -7.96 -18.17 -9.72
N LEU A 4 -7.71 -17.34 -8.69
CA LEU A 4 -7.95 -15.92 -8.77
C LEU A 4 -7.19 -15.36 -9.98
N ASN A 5 -7.88 -14.61 -10.83
CA ASN A 5 -7.31 -14.00 -12.02
C ASN A 5 -7.51 -12.50 -11.94
N LEU A 6 -6.40 -11.76 -11.92
CA LEU A 6 -6.37 -10.30 -11.84
C LEU A 6 -5.97 -9.64 -13.16
N ASN A 7 -5.98 -10.38 -14.27
CA ASN A 7 -5.62 -9.84 -15.58
C ASN A 7 -6.42 -8.59 -15.92
N GLY A 8 -5.71 -7.56 -16.37
CA GLY A 8 -6.29 -6.27 -16.72
C GLY A 8 -6.62 -5.36 -15.54
N SER A 9 -6.49 -5.85 -14.31
CA SER A 9 -6.69 -5.07 -13.09
C SER A 9 -5.38 -4.46 -12.60
N SER A 10 -5.48 -3.42 -11.78
CA SER A 10 -4.35 -2.87 -11.05
C SER A 10 -4.43 -3.13 -9.55
N ALA A 11 -3.27 -3.10 -8.92
CA ALA A 11 -3.09 -3.25 -7.48
C ALA A 11 -2.08 -2.23 -6.96
N ILE A 12 -2.25 -1.82 -5.70
CA ILE A 12 -1.27 -0.99 -4.97
C ILE A 12 -0.76 -1.80 -3.78
N VAL A 13 0.55 -1.81 -3.60
CA VAL A 13 1.18 -2.37 -2.40
C VAL A 13 2.02 -1.27 -1.74
N THR A 14 1.58 -0.81 -0.56
CA THR A 14 2.37 0.12 0.23
C THR A 14 3.46 -0.62 0.98
N GLY A 15 4.63 -0.02 1.16
CA GLY A 15 5.79 -0.74 1.71
C GLY A 15 6.25 -1.88 0.79
N GLY A 16 5.99 -1.76 -0.52
CA GLY A 16 6.21 -2.80 -1.50
C GLY A 16 7.66 -3.01 -1.94
N ALA A 17 8.59 -2.18 -1.47
CA ALA A 17 10.01 -2.25 -1.83
C ALA A 17 10.76 -3.38 -1.12
N SER A 18 10.20 -3.99 -0.08
CA SER A 18 10.88 -5.04 0.70
C SER A 18 9.92 -5.93 1.48
N GLY A 19 10.44 -7.04 1.98
CA GLY A 19 9.78 -7.91 2.97
C GLY A 19 8.40 -8.43 2.53
N ILE A 20 7.42 -8.29 3.41
CA ILE A 20 6.06 -8.78 3.19
C ILE A 20 5.41 -8.05 2.02
N GLY A 21 5.58 -6.73 1.91
CA GLY A 21 5.05 -5.93 0.81
C GLY A 21 5.57 -6.39 -0.54
N GLU A 22 6.89 -6.57 -0.66
CA GLU A 22 7.50 -7.11 -1.89
C GLU A 22 6.94 -8.48 -2.25
N ALA A 23 6.84 -9.40 -1.28
CA ALA A 23 6.30 -10.73 -1.53
C ALA A 23 4.84 -10.68 -2.02
N CYS A 24 4.01 -9.80 -1.43
CA CYS A 24 2.63 -9.57 -1.90
C CYS A 24 2.61 -9.01 -3.32
N ALA A 25 3.48 -8.04 -3.64
CA ALA A 25 3.57 -7.43 -4.95
C ALA A 25 3.91 -8.47 -6.03
N ARG A 26 4.89 -9.33 -5.77
CA ARG A 26 5.26 -10.43 -6.67
C ARG A 26 4.11 -11.39 -6.90
N GLN A 27 3.43 -11.82 -5.84
CA GLN A 27 2.26 -12.70 -5.96
C GLN A 27 1.12 -12.06 -6.77
N LEU A 28 0.82 -10.78 -6.56
CA LEU A 28 -0.22 -10.08 -7.31
C LEU A 28 0.14 -9.97 -8.80
N ALA A 29 1.41 -9.73 -9.11
CA ALA A 29 1.90 -9.71 -10.49
C ALA A 29 1.78 -11.10 -11.15
N ASP A 30 2.13 -12.18 -10.44
CA ASP A 30 1.98 -13.56 -10.92
C ASP A 30 0.51 -13.96 -11.18
N LEU A 31 -0.43 -13.30 -10.47
CA LEU A 31 -1.87 -13.44 -10.70
C LEU A 31 -2.40 -12.56 -11.84
N GLY A 32 -1.54 -11.79 -12.50
CA GLY A 32 -1.84 -10.97 -13.66
C GLY A 32 -2.19 -9.51 -13.34
N ALA A 33 -2.09 -9.07 -12.10
CA ALA A 33 -2.29 -7.66 -11.75
C ALA A 33 -1.13 -6.77 -12.25
N ARG A 34 -1.44 -5.55 -12.65
CA ARG A 34 -0.48 -4.48 -12.84
C ARG A 34 -0.25 -3.79 -11.50
N VAL A 35 0.96 -3.94 -10.94
CA VAL A 35 1.22 -3.54 -9.55
C VAL A 35 1.94 -2.20 -9.48
N VAL A 36 1.42 -1.30 -8.64
CA VAL A 36 2.12 -0.10 -8.18
C VAL A 36 2.81 -0.41 -6.85
N ILE A 37 4.12 -0.26 -6.83
CA ILE A 37 4.95 -0.29 -5.62
C ILE A 37 4.97 1.12 -5.04
N ALA A 38 4.29 1.32 -3.92
CA ALA A 38 4.24 2.59 -3.20
C ALA A 38 5.16 2.53 -1.97
N ASP A 39 6.31 3.19 -2.02
CA ASP A 39 7.34 3.09 -0.97
C ASP A 39 8.15 4.38 -0.89
N LEU A 40 8.82 4.61 0.23
CA LEU A 40 9.79 5.70 0.40
C LEU A 40 11.15 5.36 -0.22
N ASN A 41 11.49 4.08 -0.29
CA ASN A 41 12.78 3.61 -0.81
C ASN A 41 12.73 3.48 -2.34
N GLU A 42 13.25 4.51 -3.00
CA GLU A 42 13.22 4.63 -4.46
C GLU A 42 14.07 3.55 -5.16
N ASP A 43 15.27 3.26 -4.63
CA ASP A 43 16.18 2.29 -5.25
C ASP A 43 15.60 0.87 -5.21
N LEU A 44 15.19 0.42 -4.04
CA LEU A 44 14.59 -0.91 -3.87
C LEU A 44 13.24 -1.00 -4.58
N GLY A 45 12.39 0.02 -4.43
CA GLY A 45 11.06 0.02 -5.04
C GLY A 45 11.11 -0.01 -6.57
N THR A 46 12.04 0.74 -7.17
CA THR A 46 12.25 0.73 -8.63
C THR A 46 12.77 -0.63 -9.09
N SER A 47 13.68 -1.27 -8.34
CA SER A 47 14.17 -2.61 -8.67
C SER A 47 13.06 -3.63 -8.67
N VAL A 48 12.25 -3.68 -7.59
CA VAL A 48 11.11 -4.59 -7.50
C VAL A 48 10.10 -4.34 -8.61
N ALA A 49 9.72 -3.08 -8.85
CA ALA A 49 8.78 -2.72 -9.90
C ALA A 49 9.26 -3.19 -11.29
N LYS A 50 10.55 -3.00 -11.60
CA LYS A 50 11.14 -3.46 -12.86
C LYS A 50 11.08 -4.98 -13.02
N GLU A 51 11.38 -5.73 -11.95
CA GLU A 51 11.39 -7.18 -11.98
C GLU A 51 10.00 -7.77 -12.21
N ILE A 52 8.95 -7.16 -11.67
CA ILE A 52 7.57 -7.62 -11.80
C ILE A 52 6.82 -6.99 -12.98
N GLY A 53 7.46 -6.11 -13.75
CA GLY A 53 6.80 -5.35 -14.82
C GLY A 53 5.75 -4.35 -14.31
N GLY A 54 5.92 -3.88 -13.08
CA GLY A 54 5.06 -2.91 -12.42
C GLY A 54 5.57 -1.47 -12.52
N LEU A 55 5.03 -0.59 -11.68
CA LEU A 55 5.40 0.81 -11.58
C LEU A 55 5.81 1.17 -10.14
N PHE A 56 6.87 1.92 -9.97
CA PHE A 56 7.23 2.52 -8.69
C PHE A 56 6.66 3.93 -8.57
N VAL A 57 6.08 4.22 -7.40
CA VAL A 57 5.66 5.57 -6.99
C VAL A 57 6.23 5.85 -5.61
N LYS A 58 7.05 6.90 -5.49
CA LYS A 58 7.52 7.35 -4.18
C LYS A 58 6.34 7.86 -3.37
N CYS A 59 6.12 7.27 -2.19
CA CYS A 59 4.91 7.52 -1.42
C CYS A 59 5.17 7.48 0.09
N ASP A 60 4.98 8.60 0.75
CA ASP A 60 4.69 8.64 2.18
C ASP A 60 3.20 8.37 2.36
N VAL A 61 2.82 7.22 2.90
CA VAL A 61 1.42 6.82 3.06
C VAL A 61 0.62 7.81 3.91
N SER A 62 1.26 8.59 4.76
CA SER A 62 0.63 9.63 5.58
C SER A 62 0.40 10.96 4.84
N SER A 63 0.95 11.11 3.63
CA SER A 63 0.73 12.23 2.72
C SER A 63 -0.48 11.97 1.84
N GLU A 64 -1.46 12.89 1.87
CA GLU A 64 -2.63 12.79 0.99
C GLU A 64 -2.24 12.91 -0.49
N GLU A 65 -1.31 13.80 -0.80
CA GLU A 65 -0.82 14.04 -2.15
C GLU A 65 -0.13 12.81 -2.73
N ASP A 66 0.78 12.20 -1.96
CA ASP A 66 1.50 11.00 -2.40
C ASP A 66 0.54 9.82 -2.58
N GLY A 67 -0.38 9.62 -1.63
CA GLY A 67 -1.41 8.60 -1.73
C GLY A 67 -2.31 8.79 -2.96
N ALA A 68 -2.72 10.03 -3.25
CA ALA A 68 -3.51 10.34 -4.43
C ALA A 68 -2.72 10.06 -5.73
N ALA A 69 -1.43 10.38 -5.77
CA ALA A 69 -0.56 10.09 -6.89
C ALA A 69 -0.43 8.58 -7.15
N ALA A 70 -0.25 7.77 -6.09
CA ALA A 70 -0.19 6.32 -6.20
C ALA A 70 -1.51 5.72 -6.73
N VAL A 71 -2.66 6.22 -6.25
CA VAL A 71 -3.98 5.77 -6.70
C VAL A 71 -4.25 6.18 -8.15
N ALA A 72 -3.85 7.39 -8.56
CA ALA A 72 -3.97 7.85 -9.92
C ALA A 72 -3.14 6.96 -10.87
N ALA A 73 -1.87 6.72 -10.54
CA ALA A 73 -0.99 5.85 -11.32
C ALA A 73 -1.56 4.43 -11.48
N ALA A 74 -2.12 3.85 -10.42
CA ALA A 74 -2.76 2.54 -10.49
C ALA A 74 -4.00 2.56 -11.38
N SER A 75 -4.82 3.62 -11.30
CA SER A 75 -6.05 3.77 -12.09
C SER A 75 -5.76 3.92 -13.59
N GLU A 76 -4.63 4.52 -13.98
CA GLU A 76 -4.17 4.60 -15.36
C GLU A 76 -3.74 3.23 -15.91
N MET A 77 -3.24 2.34 -15.05
CA MET A 77 -2.84 0.99 -15.44
C MET A 77 -4.02 0.04 -15.63
N GLY A 78 -5.19 0.37 -15.06
CA GLY A 78 -6.41 -0.45 -15.14
C GLY A 78 -7.33 -0.20 -13.94
N PRO A 79 -8.52 -0.83 -13.89
CA PRO A 79 -9.38 -0.69 -12.73
C PRO A 79 -8.68 -1.18 -11.46
N LEU A 80 -8.58 -0.30 -10.46
CA LEU A 80 -7.98 -0.64 -9.17
C LEU A 80 -8.85 -1.67 -8.44
N ARG A 81 -8.26 -2.82 -8.12
CA ARG A 81 -8.96 -3.97 -7.49
C ARG A 81 -8.35 -4.40 -6.17
N VAL A 82 -7.08 -4.08 -5.92
CA VAL A 82 -6.40 -4.54 -4.70
C VAL A 82 -5.59 -3.39 -4.10
N LEU A 83 -5.74 -3.20 -2.79
CA LEU A 83 -4.81 -2.45 -1.97
C LEU A 83 -4.26 -3.35 -0.86
N VAL A 84 -2.94 -3.44 -0.75
CA VAL A 84 -2.26 -4.07 0.39
C VAL A 84 -1.54 -2.99 1.19
N ASN A 85 -2.00 -2.75 2.43
CA ASN A 85 -1.33 -1.85 3.37
C ASN A 85 -0.25 -2.63 4.11
N SER A 86 0.97 -2.62 3.58
CA SER A 86 2.14 -3.23 4.20
C SER A 86 3.18 -2.21 4.68
N ALA A 87 3.01 -0.94 4.34
CA ALA A 87 3.83 0.13 4.90
C ALA A 87 3.57 0.27 6.39
N GLY A 88 4.63 0.21 7.17
CA GLY A 88 4.54 0.35 8.61
C GLY A 88 5.91 0.36 9.26
N LEU A 89 5.95 0.82 10.49
CA LEU A 89 7.16 0.83 11.31
C LEU A 89 6.83 0.55 12.77
N GLY A 90 7.84 0.11 13.51
CA GLY A 90 7.74 -0.10 14.93
C GLY A 90 8.70 0.80 15.69
N TRP A 91 8.33 1.17 16.89
CA TRP A 91 9.22 1.79 17.85
C TRP A 91 9.11 1.05 19.18
N ALA A 92 10.23 0.49 19.64
CA ALA A 92 10.30 -0.18 20.93
C ALA A 92 10.93 0.75 21.95
N GLY A 93 10.19 1.14 22.95
CA GLY A 93 10.65 2.01 24.02
C GLY A 93 9.89 1.75 25.32
N ARG A 94 10.50 2.09 26.44
CA ARG A 94 9.82 2.07 27.74
C ARG A 94 9.02 3.37 27.87
N THR A 95 7.83 3.27 28.46
CA THR A 95 7.03 4.44 28.82
C THR A 95 7.76 5.37 29.77
N ILE A 96 8.60 4.79 30.64
CA ILE A 96 9.48 5.50 31.58
C ILE A 96 10.91 4.93 31.38
N ASP A 97 11.88 5.80 31.26
CA ASP A 97 13.29 5.44 31.16
C ASP A 97 13.92 5.08 32.53
N ARG A 98 15.23 4.84 32.56
CA ARG A 98 15.96 4.47 33.79
C ARG A 98 16.11 5.65 34.78
N ASN A 99 15.88 6.88 34.32
CA ASN A 99 15.95 8.10 35.11
C ASN A 99 14.56 8.56 35.58
N ASN A 100 13.52 7.72 35.36
CA ASN A 100 12.11 8.01 35.61
C ASN A 100 11.57 9.14 34.72
N GLU A 101 12.19 9.40 33.58
CA GLU A 101 11.69 10.37 32.60
C GLU A 101 10.73 9.68 31.62
N PRO A 102 9.66 10.38 31.16
CA PRO A 102 8.72 9.82 30.21
C PRO A 102 9.33 9.68 28.82
N MET A 103 8.87 8.67 28.08
CA MET A 103 9.19 8.55 26.66
C MET A 103 8.74 9.79 25.89
N GLU A 104 9.55 10.25 24.94
CA GLU A 104 9.18 11.38 24.08
C GLU A 104 7.96 11.04 23.23
N GLN A 105 6.93 11.89 23.32
CA GLN A 105 5.66 11.74 22.60
C GLN A 105 5.83 11.59 21.09
N LYS A 106 6.84 12.26 20.51
CA LYS A 106 7.11 12.22 19.06
C LYS A 106 7.28 10.82 18.48
N HIS A 107 7.80 9.86 19.26
CA HIS A 107 7.98 8.48 18.79
C HIS A 107 6.64 7.76 18.63
N PHE A 108 5.74 7.95 19.57
CA PHE A 108 4.37 7.45 19.49
C PHE A 108 3.62 8.08 18.32
N ASP A 109 3.67 9.42 18.22
CA ASP A 109 3.01 10.18 17.16
C ASP A 109 3.46 9.72 15.77
N PHE A 110 4.75 9.45 15.61
CA PHE A 110 5.30 8.97 14.35
C PHE A 110 4.77 7.58 13.97
N VAL A 111 4.72 6.65 14.93
CA VAL A 111 4.16 5.32 14.69
C VAL A 111 2.67 5.40 14.30
N ILE A 112 1.89 6.19 15.03
CA ILE A 112 0.46 6.37 14.73
C ILE A 112 0.27 7.04 13.37
N LYS A 113 1.07 8.05 13.07
CA LYS A 113 1.02 8.76 11.79
C LYS A 113 1.19 7.80 10.60
N VAL A 114 2.19 6.94 10.65
CA VAL A 114 2.45 6.01 9.54
C VAL A 114 1.47 4.84 9.55
N ASN A 115 1.36 4.13 10.69
CA ASN A 115 0.64 2.86 10.71
C ASN A 115 -0.88 3.03 10.70
N LEU A 116 -1.42 4.03 11.37
CA LEU A 116 -2.86 4.26 11.47
C LEU A 116 -3.34 5.27 10.42
N LEU A 117 -2.83 6.50 10.47
CA LEU A 117 -3.29 7.54 9.56
C LEU A 117 -2.90 7.24 8.11
N GLY A 118 -1.71 6.68 7.89
CA GLY A 118 -1.26 6.25 6.56
C GLY A 118 -2.11 5.14 5.98
N SER A 119 -2.42 4.09 6.76
CA SER A 119 -3.31 3.01 6.31
C SER A 119 -4.71 3.53 6.00
N PHE A 120 -5.27 4.41 6.84
CA PHE A 120 -6.58 5.02 6.58
C PHE A 120 -6.56 5.92 5.34
N ASN A 121 -5.48 6.70 5.14
CA ASN A 121 -5.33 7.55 3.96
C ASN A 121 -5.36 6.71 2.67
N MET A 122 -4.57 5.66 2.60
CA MET A 122 -4.53 4.77 1.43
C MET A 122 -5.86 4.03 1.23
N LEU A 123 -6.49 3.57 2.33
CA LEU A 123 -7.79 2.90 2.31
C LEU A 123 -8.86 3.81 1.69
N ARG A 124 -9.05 5.03 2.21
CA ARG A 124 -10.12 5.94 1.74
C ARG A 124 -9.94 6.34 0.28
N LEU A 125 -8.68 6.62 -0.15
CA LEU A 125 -8.37 7.00 -1.52
C LEU A 125 -8.60 5.83 -2.49
N SER A 126 -8.12 4.64 -2.14
CA SER A 126 -8.28 3.43 -2.95
C SER A 126 -9.75 2.99 -3.01
N ALA A 127 -10.48 3.02 -1.91
CA ALA A 127 -11.90 2.69 -1.87
C ALA A 127 -12.72 3.62 -2.77
N ALA A 128 -12.41 4.93 -2.75
CA ALA A 128 -13.06 5.91 -3.63
C ALA A 128 -12.78 5.63 -5.13
N ALA A 129 -11.57 5.19 -5.47
CA ALA A 129 -11.23 4.80 -6.84
C ALA A 129 -11.94 3.49 -7.24
N MET A 130 -11.93 2.47 -6.37
CA MET A 130 -12.63 1.20 -6.61
C MET A 130 -14.13 1.41 -6.80
N ALA A 131 -14.75 2.30 -6.03
CA ALA A 131 -16.19 2.61 -6.11
C ALA A 131 -16.62 3.15 -7.48
N LYS A 132 -15.71 3.73 -8.25
CA LYS A 132 -15.97 4.25 -9.61
C LYS A 132 -15.82 3.19 -10.69
N THR A 133 -15.40 1.98 -10.36
CA THR A 133 -15.24 0.88 -11.32
C THR A 133 -16.50 0.01 -11.38
N GLU A 134 -16.64 -0.77 -12.44
CA GLU A 134 -17.74 -1.74 -12.54
C GLU A 134 -17.58 -2.87 -11.51
N PRO A 135 -18.67 -3.41 -10.95
CA PRO A 135 -18.61 -4.59 -10.08
C PRO A 135 -17.98 -5.79 -10.78
N ILE A 136 -17.30 -6.64 -10.00
CA ILE A 136 -16.69 -7.90 -10.49
C ILE A 136 -17.48 -9.13 -10.07
N THR A 137 -18.47 -8.95 -9.20
CA THR A 137 -19.35 -10.02 -8.71
C THR A 137 -20.80 -9.56 -8.71
N GLU A 138 -21.75 -10.51 -8.66
CA GLU A 138 -23.20 -10.22 -8.64
C GLU A 138 -23.64 -9.46 -7.37
N ASP A 139 -22.92 -9.66 -6.25
CA ASP A 139 -23.14 -8.95 -4.99
C ASP A 139 -22.50 -7.54 -4.93
N GLY A 140 -21.90 -7.11 -6.04
CA GLY A 140 -21.42 -5.75 -6.21
C GLY A 140 -20.00 -5.47 -5.73
N GLN A 141 -19.18 -6.49 -5.47
CA GLN A 141 -17.76 -6.30 -5.12
C GLN A 141 -17.01 -5.59 -6.24
N ARG A 142 -16.14 -4.67 -5.86
CA ARG A 142 -15.27 -3.91 -6.78
C ARG A 142 -13.79 -4.09 -6.53
N GLY A 143 -13.42 -4.68 -5.40
CA GLY A 143 -12.03 -4.91 -5.01
C GLY A 143 -11.91 -5.38 -3.57
N ALA A 144 -10.65 -5.54 -3.13
CA ALA A 144 -10.30 -5.93 -1.77
C ALA A 144 -9.22 -4.99 -1.22
N ILE A 145 -9.32 -4.68 0.07
CA ILE A 145 -8.34 -3.90 0.84
C ILE A 145 -7.91 -4.71 2.05
N VAL A 146 -6.60 -4.87 2.22
CA VAL A 146 -5.97 -5.61 3.32
C VAL A 146 -4.98 -4.71 4.06
#